data_caa64b4f62eb5186fa1f74825363068d
#
_entry.id   caa64b4f62eb5186fa1f74825363068d
#
_cell.length_a   1.000
_cell.length_b   1.000
_cell.length_c   1.000
_cell.angle_alpha   90.00
_cell.angle_beta   90.00
_cell.angle_gamma   90.00
#
_symmetry.space_group_name_H-M   'P 1'
#
loop_
_entity.id
_entity.type
_entity.pdbx_description
1 polymer ?
#
loop_
_entity_poly.entity_id
_entity_poly.type
_entity_poly.pdbx_seq_one_letter_code
_entity_poly.pdbx_strand_id
1 'polypeptide(L)'
;MKRNILSKLIEWKNKKNRKPLIVNGARQVGKTFILKEFCSCYYEKMAYVNCDKNKMLEKIFAQDYNISRILLSLSAILHINIEPENTLIIFDEIQESPTILNSLKYFCEDAPQYHVVVAGSLLGISLHRDTSFPVGKVDMMKMYPMTFDEFLMAIGEQSLVDVLATRDFSIIDSLSIRLIDCLRQYYYVGGMPAAVAEFAETRNLEEVRNIQKQILFDYRRDFSKHAPVQEVPRINMVWDSIPAQLAKENKKFIFGALKKGARASEFEIAIQWLLDAGLIYQINRISTPSIPLKFYEEMSVFKLFVLDIGLMGAMSDAPAESVIVADTLFKEYKGAFTELFVLTQLITEDLPIYYYSSNDSRVEIDLVVQKGATVIPIEIKAEENVHAKSLRTFIGKHPELKGLRISMMPYQDQEWMENRPLYAVGNWV
;
A
#
# COMPACT_ATOMS: atom_id res chain seq x y z
N MET A 1 -15.38 4.49 -8.04
CA MET A 1 -14.02 4.91 -8.48
C MET A 1 -13.29 3.67 -9.01
N LYS A 2 -12.71 3.77 -10.20
CA LYS A 2 -11.95 2.65 -10.78
C LYS A 2 -10.72 2.34 -9.94
N ARG A 3 -10.37 1.05 -9.79
CA ARG A 3 -9.22 0.57 -9.02
C ARG A 3 -8.45 -0.47 -9.83
N ASN A 4 -7.13 -0.36 -9.84
CA ASN A 4 -6.24 -1.25 -10.60
C ASN A 4 -6.35 -2.73 -10.14
N ILE A 5 -6.67 -2.96 -8.89
CA ILE A 5 -6.89 -4.31 -8.35
C ILE A 5 -8.04 -5.06 -9.06
N LEU A 6 -8.95 -4.35 -9.73
CA LEU A 6 -10.08 -4.98 -10.44
C LEU A 6 -9.59 -5.94 -11.54
N SER A 7 -8.52 -5.60 -12.26
CA SER A 7 -7.92 -6.49 -13.27
C SER A 7 -7.42 -7.81 -12.62
N LYS A 8 -6.73 -7.70 -11.47
CA LYS A 8 -6.25 -8.87 -10.72
C LYS A 8 -7.43 -9.73 -10.20
N LEU A 9 -8.56 -9.12 -9.80
CA LEU A 9 -9.77 -9.83 -9.40
C LEU A 9 -10.40 -10.60 -10.58
N ILE A 10 -10.42 -10.00 -11.78
CA ILE A 10 -10.89 -10.64 -13.01
C ILE A 10 -9.99 -11.82 -13.39
N GLU A 11 -8.67 -11.65 -13.32
CA GLU A 11 -7.70 -12.73 -13.53
C GLU A 11 -7.92 -13.89 -12.53
N TRP A 12 -8.11 -13.57 -11.23
CA TRP A 12 -8.43 -14.56 -10.22
C TRP A 12 -9.74 -15.31 -10.54
N LYS A 13 -10.80 -14.59 -10.94
CA LYS A 13 -12.07 -15.22 -11.35
C LYS A 13 -11.87 -16.27 -12.42
N ASN A 14 -11.04 -15.99 -13.42
CA ASN A 14 -10.82 -16.81 -14.60
C ASN A 14 -9.72 -17.88 -14.41
N LYS A 15 -9.07 -17.93 -13.25
CA LYS A 15 -7.97 -18.85 -12.96
C LYS A 15 -8.49 -20.30 -12.89
N LYS A 16 -7.91 -21.21 -13.67
CA LYS A 16 -8.33 -22.62 -13.76
C LYS A 16 -8.28 -23.36 -12.40
N ASN A 17 -7.23 -23.11 -11.60
CA ASN A 17 -7.06 -23.71 -10.27
C ASN A 17 -7.23 -22.61 -9.20
N ARG A 18 -8.35 -21.87 -9.29
CA ARG A 18 -8.70 -20.82 -8.34
C ARG A 18 -8.89 -21.38 -6.95
N LYS A 19 -8.34 -20.69 -5.96
CA LYS A 19 -8.58 -20.93 -4.54
C LYS A 19 -9.44 -19.80 -3.96
N PRO A 20 -10.07 -19.99 -2.81
CA PRO A 20 -10.67 -18.87 -2.08
C PRO A 20 -9.68 -17.72 -1.97
N LEU A 21 -10.13 -16.49 -2.21
CA LEU A 21 -9.28 -15.32 -2.24
C LEU A 21 -9.35 -14.55 -0.91
N ILE A 22 -8.19 -14.20 -0.38
CA ILE A 22 -8.07 -13.27 0.73
C ILE A 22 -7.59 -11.92 0.19
N VAL A 23 -8.42 -10.87 0.35
CA VAL A 23 -8.05 -9.48 0.06
C VAL A 23 -7.64 -8.81 1.35
N ASN A 24 -6.33 -8.62 1.54
CA ASN A 24 -5.73 -7.95 2.69
C ASN A 24 -5.38 -6.51 2.37
N GLY A 25 -5.27 -5.66 3.38
CA GLY A 25 -4.85 -4.26 3.26
C GLY A 25 -5.33 -3.44 4.44
N ALA A 26 -4.75 -2.26 4.63
CA ALA A 26 -5.11 -1.36 5.72
C ALA A 26 -6.62 -1.07 5.79
N ARG A 27 -7.07 -0.60 6.93
CA ARG A 27 -8.46 -0.16 7.08
C ARG A 27 -8.73 1.05 6.18
N GLN A 28 -9.96 1.16 5.66
CA GLN A 28 -10.44 2.27 4.84
C GLN A 28 -9.78 2.42 3.44
N VAL A 29 -9.01 1.44 2.95
CA VAL A 29 -8.48 1.45 1.57
C VAL A 29 -9.51 1.04 0.51
N GLY A 30 -10.76 0.70 0.91
CA GLY A 30 -11.88 0.43 -0.01
C GLY A 30 -12.11 -1.03 -0.36
N LYS A 31 -11.65 -2.00 0.44
CA LYS A 31 -11.81 -3.46 0.19
C LYS A 31 -13.27 -3.85 -0.05
N THR A 32 -14.16 -3.53 0.89
CA THR A 32 -15.59 -3.83 0.80
C THR A 32 -16.23 -3.24 -0.46
N PHE A 33 -15.87 -1.99 -0.78
CA PHE A 33 -16.38 -1.30 -1.95
C PHE A 33 -16.02 -2.03 -3.24
N ILE A 34 -14.73 -2.32 -3.45
CA ILE A 34 -14.27 -2.95 -4.70
C ILE A 34 -14.81 -4.38 -4.86
N LEU A 35 -14.97 -5.14 -3.76
CA LEU A 35 -15.55 -6.48 -3.83
C LEU A 35 -17.04 -6.45 -4.20
N LYS A 36 -17.80 -5.47 -3.69
CA LYS A 36 -19.20 -5.27 -4.10
C LYS A 36 -19.29 -4.81 -5.55
N GLU A 37 -18.44 -3.87 -5.98
CA GLU A 37 -18.37 -3.42 -7.39
C GLU A 37 -17.97 -4.58 -8.31
N PHE A 38 -16.96 -5.35 -7.95
CA PHE A 38 -16.56 -6.55 -8.69
C PHE A 38 -17.70 -7.55 -8.83
N CYS A 39 -18.44 -7.80 -7.73
CA CYS A 39 -19.59 -8.68 -7.75
C CYS A 39 -20.69 -8.15 -8.69
N SER A 40 -21.04 -6.87 -8.60
CA SER A 40 -22.12 -6.30 -9.42
C SER A 40 -21.81 -6.30 -10.92
N CYS A 41 -20.52 -6.26 -11.29
CA CYS A 41 -20.10 -6.26 -12.70
C CYS A 41 -19.92 -7.66 -13.29
N TYR A 42 -19.59 -8.67 -12.47
CA TYR A 42 -19.09 -9.96 -12.97
C TYR A 42 -19.84 -11.18 -12.45
N TYR A 43 -20.84 -11.01 -11.57
CA TYR A 43 -21.67 -12.10 -11.03
C TYR A 43 -23.15 -11.70 -11.04
N GLU A 44 -24.01 -12.70 -11.10
CA GLU A 44 -25.47 -12.49 -11.06
C GLU A 44 -25.97 -12.26 -9.63
N LYS A 45 -25.32 -12.91 -8.65
CA LYS A 45 -25.75 -12.90 -7.25
C LYS A 45 -24.59 -12.59 -6.31
N MET A 46 -24.89 -11.92 -5.21
CA MET A 46 -23.93 -11.59 -4.16
C MET A 46 -24.40 -12.17 -2.81
N ALA A 47 -23.62 -13.11 -2.28
CA ALA A 47 -23.78 -13.61 -0.93
C ALA A 47 -22.84 -12.84 0.01
N TYR A 48 -23.25 -11.63 0.44
CA TYR A 48 -22.42 -10.78 1.29
C TYR A 48 -22.74 -11.01 2.77
N VAL A 49 -21.70 -11.26 3.53
CA VAL A 49 -21.75 -11.53 4.97
C VAL A 49 -20.70 -10.69 5.68
N ASN A 50 -21.14 -9.85 6.63
CA ASN A 50 -20.26 -9.20 7.58
C ASN A 50 -20.02 -10.10 8.79
N CYS A 51 -18.77 -10.41 9.10
CA CYS A 51 -18.40 -11.30 10.20
C CYS A 51 -18.36 -10.61 11.57
N ASP A 52 -18.38 -9.25 11.63
CA ASP A 52 -18.35 -8.53 12.91
C ASP A 52 -19.62 -8.81 13.71
N LYS A 53 -19.44 -9.33 14.94
CA LYS A 53 -20.50 -9.62 15.93
C LYS A 53 -21.64 -10.52 15.44
N ASN A 54 -21.41 -11.37 14.46
CA ASN A 54 -22.42 -12.23 13.88
C ASN A 54 -22.47 -13.61 14.56
N LYS A 55 -23.14 -13.69 15.72
CA LYS A 55 -23.29 -14.93 16.51
C LYS A 55 -23.96 -16.07 15.75
N MET A 56 -24.81 -15.79 14.76
CA MET A 56 -25.49 -16.82 13.97
C MET A 56 -24.49 -17.53 13.06
N LEU A 57 -23.61 -16.76 12.42
CA LEU A 57 -22.52 -17.32 11.60
C LEU A 57 -21.58 -18.16 12.44
N GLU A 58 -21.17 -17.67 13.60
CA GLU A 58 -20.29 -18.44 14.50
C GLU A 58 -20.88 -19.82 14.80
N LYS A 59 -22.20 -19.91 15.07
CA LYS A 59 -22.87 -21.19 15.33
C LYS A 59 -22.86 -22.11 14.10
N ILE A 60 -23.05 -21.57 12.88
CA ILE A 60 -23.06 -22.36 11.64
C ILE A 60 -21.67 -22.98 11.39
N PHE A 61 -20.62 -22.18 11.53
CA PHE A 61 -19.26 -22.64 11.24
C PHE A 61 -18.59 -23.40 12.39
N ALA A 62 -19.13 -23.31 13.62
CA ALA A 62 -18.62 -24.04 14.78
C ALA A 62 -19.11 -25.51 14.85
N GLN A 63 -20.16 -25.89 14.12
CA GLN A 63 -20.69 -27.27 14.16
C GLN A 63 -19.76 -28.26 13.46
N ASP A 64 -19.44 -27.96 12.22
CA ASP A 64 -18.56 -28.73 11.33
C ASP A 64 -18.21 -27.87 10.11
N TYR A 65 -17.34 -28.41 9.26
CA TYR A 65 -16.96 -27.78 7.98
C TYR A 65 -17.64 -28.44 6.77
N ASN A 66 -18.85 -29.00 6.93
CA ASN A 66 -19.63 -29.52 5.82
C ASN A 66 -20.14 -28.36 4.94
N ILE A 67 -19.51 -28.18 3.79
CA ILE A 67 -19.75 -27.02 2.92
C ILE A 67 -21.19 -27.03 2.38
N SER A 68 -21.77 -28.17 2.06
CA SER A 68 -23.16 -28.25 1.59
C SER A 68 -24.14 -27.71 2.64
N ARG A 69 -23.94 -28.08 3.92
CA ARG A 69 -24.74 -27.58 5.05
C ARG A 69 -24.53 -26.08 5.26
N ILE A 70 -23.27 -25.62 5.19
CA ILE A 70 -22.92 -24.20 5.32
C ILE A 70 -23.62 -23.38 4.23
N LEU A 71 -23.52 -23.80 2.96
CA LEU A 71 -24.14 -23.11 1.82
C LEU A 71 -25.65 -23.06 1.93
N LEU A 72 -26.30 -24.17 2.35
CA LEU A 72 -27.74 -24.20 2.59
C LEU A 72 -28.15 -23.21 3.69
N SER A 73 -27.38 -23.17 4.78
CA SER A 73 -27.63 -22.25 5.89
C SER A 73 -27.44 -20.79 5.48
N LEU A 74 -26.40 -20.49 4.72
CA LEU A 74 -26.15 -19.14 4.18
C LEU A 74 -27.26 -18.72 3.20
N SER A 75 -27.70 -19.63 2.32
CA SER A 75 -28.79 -19.37 1.39
C SER A 75 -30.08 -19.02 2.12
N ALA A 76 -30.40 -19.74 3.20
CA ALA A 76 -31.59 -19.49 4.02
C ALA A 76 -31.51 -18.14 4.75
N ILE A 77 -30.36 -17.78 5.32
CA ILE A 77 -30.17 -16.51 6.05
C ILE A 77 -30.21 -15.31 5.12
N LEU A 78 -29.56 -15.43 3.95
CA LEU A 78 -29.43 -14.33 3.00
C LEU A 78 -30.62 -14.23 2.05
N HIS A 79 -31.55 -15.21 2.11
CA HIS A 79 -32.71 -15.33 1.20
C HIS A 79 -32.32 -15.35 -0.28
N ILE A 80 -31.20 -16.00 -0.61
CA ILE A 80 -30.70 -16.17 -1.97
C ILE A 80 -30.30 -17.62 -2.23
N ASN A 81 -30.48 -18.08 -3.46
CA ASN A 81 -29.95 -19.35 -3.87
C ASN A 81 -28.50 -19.18 -4.29
N ILE A 82 -27.54 -19.75 -3.51
CA ILE A 82 -26.10 -19.70 -3.78
C ILE A 82 -25.78 -20.78 -4.82
N GLU A 83 -25.41 -20.36 -6.02
CA GLU A 83 -25.11 -21.21 -7.16
C GLU A 83 -23.62 -21.17 -7.50
N PRO A 84 -23.04 -22.31 -7.93
CA PRO A 84 -21.68 -22.33 -8.44
C PRO A 84 -21.50 -21.32 -9.59
N GLU A 85 -20.32 -20.67 -9.63
CA GLU A 85 -19.89 -19.73 -10.68
C GLU A 85 -20.70 -18.44 -10.80
N ASN A 86 -22.02 -18.46 -10.55
CA ASN A 86 -22.91 -17.31 -10.69
C ASN A 86 -23.00 -16.43 -9.42
N THR A 87 -22.64 -17.00 -8.25
CA THR A 87 -22.69 -16.29 -6.97
C THR A 87 -21.28 -16.02 -6.44
N LEU A 88 -20.97 -14.77 -6.12
CA LEU A 88 -19.79 -14.43 -5.33
C LEU A 88 -20.15 -14.45 -3.85
N ILE A 89 -19.48 -15.29 -3.08
CA ILE A 89 -19.58 -15.32 -1.62
C ILE A 89 -18.51 -14.39 -1.06
N ILE A 90 -18.94 -13.37 -0.30
CA ILE A 90 -18.03 -12.38 0.31
C ILE A 90 -18.17 -12.45 1.83
N PHE A 91 -17.09 -12.80 2.52
CA PHE A 91 -16.97 -12.64 3.96
C PHE A 91 -16.13 -11.41 4.27
N ASP A 92 -16.75 -10.39 4.85
CA ASP A 92 -16.10 -9.15 5.22
C ASP A 92 -15.76 -9.11 6.71
N GLU A 93 -14.70 -8.37 7.08
CA GLU A 93 -14.14 -8.31 8.44
C GLU A 93 -13.77 -9.71 8.99
N ILE A 94 -13.12 -10.53 8.15
CA ILE A 94 -12.83 -11.95 8.42
C ILE A 94 -11.99 -12.16 9.69
N GLN A 95 -11.21 -11.18 10.13
CA GLN A 95 -10.42 -11.27 11.35
C GLN A 95 -11.27 -11.43 12.61
N GLU A 96 -12.56 -11.10 12.55
CA GLU A 96 -13.50 -11.29 13.66
C GLU A 96 -14.02 -12.73 13.76
N SER A 97 -13.77 -13.60 12.75
CA SER A 97 -14.25 -14.99 12.73
C SER A 97 -13.18 -16.00 12.29
N PRO A 98 -12.35 -16.49 13.22
CA PRO A 98 -11.35 -17.52 12.94
C PRO A 98 -11.94 -18.81 12.36
N THR A 99 -13.16 -19.18 12.73
CA THR A 99 -13.85 -20.38 12.23
C THR A 99 -14.16 -20.28 10.73
N ILE A 100 -14.59 -19.10 10.26
CA ILE A 100 -14.82 -18.88 8.83
C ILE A 100 -13.48 -18.88 8.08
N LEU A 101 -12.44 -18.27 8.62
CA LEU A 101 -11.11 -18.29 8.01
C LEU A 101 -10.60 -19.72 7.83
N ASN A 102 -10.76 -20.57 8.85
CA ASN A 102 -10.38 -21.99 8.78
C ASN A 102 -11.22 -22.77 7.75
N SER A 103 -12.49 -22.39 7.54
CA SER A 103 -13.37 -23.07 6.58
C SER A 103 -12.91 -22.91 5.13
N LEU A 104 -12.11 -21.90 4.81
CA LEU A 104 -11.60 -21.66 3.44
C LEU A 104 -10.84 -22.85 2.88
N LYS A 105 -10.16 -23.62 3.76
CA LYS A 105 -9.53 -24.88 3.35
C LYS A 105 -10.53 -25.83 2.71
N TYR A 106 -11.67 -26.01 3.34
CA TYR A 106 -12.72 -26.95 2.89
C TYR A 106 -13.46 -26.40 1.66
N PHE A 107 -13.65 -25.09 1.55
CA PHE A 107 -14.11 -24.49 0.28
C PHE A 107 -13.15 -24.80 -0.87
N CYS A 108 -11.85 -24.75 -0.62
CA CYS A 108 -10.84 -25.07 -1.64
C CYS A 108 -10.83 -26.54 -2.03
N GLU A 109 -11.01 -27.46 -1.07
CA GLU A 109 -10.87 -28.91 -1.28
C GLU A 109 -12.17 -29.56 -1.76
N ASP A 110 -13.31 -29.22 -1.15
CA ASP A 110 -14.57 -29.92 -1.31
C ASP A 110 -15.57 -29.17 -2.21
N ALA A 111 -15.35 -27.86 -2.45
CA ALA A 111 -16.29 -27.02 -3.19
C ALA A 111 -15.60 -25.95 -4.05
N PRO A 112 -14.59 -26.29 -4.87
CA PRO A 112 -13.81 -25.35 -5.66
C PRO A 112 -14.62 -24.60 -6.72
N GLN A 113 -15.81 -25.08 -7.08
CA GLN A 113 -16.74 -24.44 -8.01
C GLN A 113 -17.39 -23.18 -7.45
N TYR A 114 -17.39 -22.98 -6.12
CA TYR A 114 -17.90 -21.76 -5.50
C TYR A 114 -16.84 -20.69 -5.42
N HIS A 115 -17.21 -19.47 -5.77
CA HIS A 115 -16.31 -18.32 -5.72
C HIS A 115 -16.40 -17.65 -4.34
N VAL A 116 -15.34 -17.78 -3.56
CA VAL A 116 -15.29 -17.24 -2.20
C VAL A 116 -14.20 -16.19 -2.10
N VAL A 117 -14.55 -15.00 -1.65
CA VAL A 117 -13.62 -13.92 -1.34
C VAL A 117 -13.81 -13.49 0.09
N VAL A 118 -12.72 -13.30 0.82
CA VAL A 118 -12.76 -12.74 2.16
C VAL A 118 -11.97 -11.44 2.21
N ALA A 119 -12.48 -10.47 2.96
CA ALA A 119 -11.79 -9.20 3.21
C ALA A 119 -11.46 -9.05 4.70
N GLY A 120 -10.27 -8.57 5.00
CA GLY A 120 -9.85 -8.26 6.36
C GLY A 120 -8.83 -7.14 6.41
N SER A 121 -8.94 -6.28 7.41
CA SER A 121 -8.04 -5.14 7.58
C SER A 121 -6.89 -5.41 8.57
N LEU A 122 -7.11 -6.30 9.53
CA LEU A 122 -6.14 -6.67 10.57
C LEU A 122 -5.78 -8.15 10.48
N LEU A 123 -5.83 -8.70 9.27
CA LEU A 123 -5.61 -10.13 9.07
C LEU A 123 -4.20 -10.54 9.48
N GLY A 124 -3.17 -9.73 9.18
CA GLY A 124 -1.80 -9.98 9.62
C GLY A 124 -1.69 -10.15 11.13
N ILE A 125 -2.42 -9.33 11.90
CA ILE A 125 -2.46 -9.42 13.37
C ILE A 125 -3.20 -10.66 13.83
N SER A 126 -4.28 -11.05 13.16
CA SER A 126 -5.07 -12.24 13.52
C SER A 126 -4.30 -13.54 13.28
N LEU A 127 -3.37 -13.56 12.33
CA LEU A 127 -2.53 -14.73 12.02
C LEU A 127 -1.57 -15.10 13.15
N HIS A 128 -1.24 -14.17 14.05
CA HIS A 128 -0.41 -14.42 15.24
C HIS A 128 -1.20 -14.93 16.45
N ARG A 129 -2.52 -14.99 16.36
CA ARG A 129 -3.37 -15.58 17.41
C ARG A 129 -3.65 -17.03 16.97
N ASP A 130 -3.34 -18.03 17.76
CA ASP A 130 -3.54 -19.50 17.66
C ASP A 130 -4.57 -20.02 16.62
N THR A 131 -4.68 -19.39 15.45
CA THR A 131 -5.60 -19.75 14.38
C THR A 131 -4.86 -20.57 13.32
N SER A 132 -5.41 -21.72 12.96
CA SER A 132 -4.93 -22.54 11.84
C SER A 132 -5.18 -21.79 10.52
N PHE A 133 -4.18 -21.06 10.02
CA PHE A 133 -4.28 -20.42 8.72
C PHE A 133 -4.32 -21.48 7.59
N PRO A 134 -5.18 -21.35 6.57
CA PRO A 134 -5.30 -22.33 5.48
C PRO A 134 -4.12 -22.25 4.49
N VAL A 135 -2.92 -22.57 4.95
CA VAL A 135 -1.67 -22.51 4.17
C VAL A 135 -1.80 -23.32 2.88
N GLY A 136 -1.48 -22.70 1.75
CA GLY A 136 -1.52 -23.34 0.43
C GLY A 136 -2.94 -23.58 -0.13
N LYS A 137 -4.00 -23.22 0.59
CA LYS A 137 -5.41 -23.43 0.20
C LYS A 137 -6.15 -22.13 -0.15
N VAL A 138 -5.45 -21.01 -0.12
CA VAL A 138 -5.98 -19.68 -0.47
C VAL A 138 -5.04 -18.95 -1.44
N ASP A 139 -5.61 -18.09 -2.26
CA ASP A 139 -4.91 -17.06 -3.00
C ASP A 139 -4.92 -15.77 -2.16
N MET A 140 -3.88 -14.92 -2.30
CA MET A 140 -3.75 -13.68 -1.54
C MET A 140 -3.65 -12.49 -2.49
N MET A 141 -4.36 -11.40 -2.19
CA MET A 141 -4.18 -10.10 -2.85
C MET A 141 -4.04 -9.01 -1.79
N LYS A 142 -3.12 -8.08 -2.03
CA LYS A 142 -2.96 -6.90 -1.17
C LYS A 142 -3.57 -5.68 -1.84
N MET A 143 -4.38 -4.94 -1.08
CA MET A 143 -4.99 -3.70 -1.52
C MET A 143 -4.33 -2.52 -0.81
N TYR A 144 -3.89 -1.55 -1.60
CA TYR A 144 -3.19 -0.35 -1.16
C TYR A 144 -4.11 0.88 -1.23
N PRO A 145 -3.74 2.03 -0.64
CA PRO A 145 -4.33 3.31 -1.01
C PRO A 145 -4.29 3.53 -2.52
N MET A 146 -5.08 4.45 -3.03
CA MET A 146 -5.15 4.73 -4.48
C MET A 146 -3.80 5.27 -4.98
N THR A 147 -3.35 4.75 -6.12
CA THR A 147 -2.19 5.27 -6.85
C THR A 147 -2.51 6.62 -7.51
N PHE A 148 -1.48 7.29 -8.03
CA PHE A 148 -1.66 8.55 -8.73
C PHE A 148 -2.56 8.39 -9.97
N ASP A 149 -2.40 7.31 -10.73
CA ASP A 149 -3.27 7.02 -11.88
C ASP A 149 -4.75 6.81 -11.45
N GLU A 150 -4.97 6.08 -10.34
CA GLU A 150 -6.31 5.89 -9.79
C GLU A 150 -6.92 7.21 -9.29
N PHE A 151 -6.09 8.09 -8.72
CA PHE A 151 -6.49 9.45 -8.34
C PHE A 151 -6.88 10.29 -9.57
N LEU A 152 -6.05 10.29 -10.62
CA LEU A 152 -6.36 11.00 -11.87
C LEU A 152 -7.71 10.53 -12.45
N MET A 153 -7.95 9.22 -12.50
CA MET A 153 -9.25 8.68 -12.92
C MET A 153 -10.40 9.18 -12.04
N ALA A 154 -10.19 9.23 -10.73
CA ALA A 154 -11.22 9.64 -9.78
C ALA A 154 -11.60 11.11 -9.91
N ILE A 155 -10.64 11.99 -10.23
CA ILE A 155 -10.88 13.43 -10.41
C ILE A 155 -11.32 13.81 -11.83
N GLY A 156 -11.52 12.82 -12.73
CA GLY A 156 -12.02 13.03 -14.10
C GLY A 156 -10.94 13.22 -15.14
N GLU A 157 -9.66 12.99 -14.83
CA GLU A 157 -8.51 13.17 -15.73
C GLU A 157 -8.11 11.86 -16.45
N GLN A 158 -9.09 11.08 -16.92
CA GLN A 158 -8.83 9.82 -17.63
C GLN A 158 -7.87 9.99 -18.83
N SER A 159 -7.99 11.11 -19.57
CA SER A 159 -7.12 11.39 -20.70
C SER A 159 -5.64 11.51 -20.34
N LEU A 160 -5.32 12.03 -19.15
CA LEU A 160 -3.95 12.07 -18.68
C LEU A 160 -3.41 10.67 -18.36
N VAL A 161 -4.25 9.79 -17.82
CA VAL A 161 -3.89 8.38 -17.58
C VAL A 161 -3.60 7.67 -18.90
N ASP A 162 -4.44 7.89 -19.91
CA ASP A 162 -4.27 7.30 -21.25
C ASP A 162 -2.95 7.79 -21.89
N VAL A 163 -2.60 9.07 -21.71
CA VAL A 163 -1.33 9.64 -22.18
C VAL A 163 -0.14 9.04 -21.43
N LEU A 164 -0.21 8.92 -20.08
CA LEU A 164 0.85 8.29 -19.29
C LEU A 164 1.07 6.82 -19.71
N ALA A 165 0.01 6.12 -20.04
CA ALA A 165 0.06 4.73 -20.51
C ALA A 165 0.78 4.56 -21.85
N THR A 166 0.83 5.59 -22.71
CA THR A 166 1.56 5.55 -23.99
C THR A 166 3.06 5.41 -23.83
N ARG A 167 3.61 5.91 -22.70
CA ARG A 167 5.05 6.04 -22.45
C ARG A 167 5.79 6.91 -23.50
N ASP A 168 5.07 7.70 -24.28
CA ASP A 168 5.64 8.67 -25.20
C ASP A 168 5.94 9.97 -24.43
N PHE A 169 7.18 10.12 -24.01
CA PHE A 169 7.59 11.26 -23.20
C PHE A 169 7.53 12.58 -23.94
N SER A 170 7.49 12.59 -25.28
CA SER A 170 7.29 13.83 -26.05
C SER A 170 5.88 14.40 -25.84
N ILE A 171 4.89 13.52 -25.78
CA ILE A 171 3.50 13.88 -25.48
C ILE A 171 3.33 14.20 -23.99
N ILE A 172 3.87 13.33 -23.13
CA ILE A 172 3.79 13.48 -21.66
C ILE A 172 4.38 14.83 -21.21
N ASP A 173 5.55 15.21 -21.72
CA ASP A 173 6.22 16.45 -21.35
C ASP A 173 5.44 17.69 -21.83
N SER A 174 4.70 17.60 -22.94
CA SER A 174 3.82 18.68 -23.40
C SER A 174 2.67 18.99 -22.42
N LEU A 175 2.28 18.01 -21.59
CA LEU A 175 1.23 18.11 -20.58
C LEU A 175 1.79 18.25 -19.15
N SER A 176 3.10 18.48 -19.01
CA SER A 176 3.80 18.52 -17.73
C SER A 176 3.17 19.47 -16.72
N ILE A 177 2.77 20.69 -17.12
CA ILE A 177 2.14 21.66 -16.23
C ILE A 177 0.88 21.08 -15.60
N ARG A 178 0.00 20.48 -16.39
CA ARG A 178 -1.24 19.86 -15.89
C ARG A 178 -0.97 18.67 -14.98
N LEU A 179 -0.01 17.83 -15.36
CA LEU A 179 0.39 16.66 -14.57
C LEU A 179 1.02 17.05 -13.23
N ILE A 180 1.83 18.12 -13.21
CA ILE A 180 2.42 18.67 -11.98
C ILE A 180 1.34 19.24 -11.05
N ASP A 181 0.33 19.95 -11.59
CA ASP A 181 -0.79 20.46 -10.79
C ASP A 181 -1.59 19.32 -10.16
N CYS A 182 -1.87 18.26 -10.91
CA CYS A 182 -2.54 17.07 -10.38
C CYS A 182 -1.67 16.35 -9.34
N LEU A 183 -0.34 16.27 -9.56
CA LEU A 183 0.59 15.66 -8.62
C LEU A 183 0.63 16.42 -7.28
N ARG A 184 0.62 17.76 -7.32
CA ARG A 184 0.55 18.60 -6.12
C ARG A 184 -0.75 18.37 -5.35
N GLN A 185 -1.88 18.24 -6.06
CA GLN A 185 -3.16 17.89 -5.46
C GLN A 185 -3.08 16.51 -4.78
N TYR A 186 -2.51 15.51 -5.47
CA TYR A 186 -2.33 14.19 -4.89
C TYR A 186 -1.43 14.19 -3.65
N TYR A 187 -0.39 15.01 -3.61
CA TYR A 187 0.48 15.14 -2.41
C TYR A 187 -0.30 15.61 -1.18
N TYR A 188 -1.33 16.43 -1.37
CA TYR A 188 -2.18 16.89 -0.28
C TYR A 188 -3.30 15.89 0.04
N VAL A 189 -4.00 15.40 -0.97
CA VAL A 189 -5.18 14.53 -0.84
C VAL A 189 -4.77 13.11 -0.45
N GLY A 190 -3.68 12.59 -1.02
CA GLY A 190 -3.27 11.20 -0.89
C GLY A 190 -4.14 10.24 -1.66
N GLY A 191 -3.99 8.95 -1.34
CA GLY A 191 -4.70 7.83 -1.97
C GLY A 191 -5.80 7.21 -1.10
N MET A 192 -6.16 7.80 0.05
CA MET A 192 -7.26 7.25 0.86
C MET A 192 -8.59 7.52 0.18
N PRO A 193 -9.39 6.45 -0.16
CA PRO A 193 -10.58 6.60 -1.01
C PRO A 193 -11.61 7.63 -0.53
N ALA A 194 -11.80 7.77 0.79
CA ALA A 194 -12.73 8.76 1.34
C ALA A 194 -12.25 10.20 1.07
N ALA A 195 -10.95 10.47 1.24
CA ALA A 195 -10.35 11.76 0.96
C ALA A 195 -10.37 12.09 -0.54
N VAL A 196 -10.09 11.08 -1.39
CA VAL A 196 -10.12 11.24 -2.85
C VAL A 196 -11.56 11.49 -3.33
N ALA A 197 -12.56 10.79 -2.78
CA ALA A 197 -13.97 10.98 -3.14
C ALA A 197 -14.44 12.39 -2.81
N GLU A 198 -14.16 12.87 -1.61
CA GLU A 198 -14.49 14.23 -1.17
C GLU A 198 -13.85 15.27 -2.10
N PHE A 199 -12.55 15.11 -2.37
CA PHE A 199 -11.85 16.03 -3.26
C PHE A 199 -12.39 15.99 -4.69
N ALA A 200 -12.73 14.82 -5.22
CA ALA A 200 -13.30 14.68 -6.57
C ALA A 200 -14.65 15.39 -6.70
N GLU A 201 -15.48 15.36 -5.66
CA GLU A 201 -16.83 15.94 -5.64
C GLU A 201 -16.82 17.44 -5.34
N THR A 202 -16.09 17.88 -4.30
CA THR A 202 -16.23 19.24 -3.75
C THR A 202 -15.03 20.14 -3.98
N ARG A 203 -13.84 19.59 -4.23
CA ARG A 203 -12.55 20.31 -4.25
C ARG A 203 -12.24 21.03 -2.92
N ASN A 204 -12.93 20.67 -1.84
CA ASN A 204 -12.77 21.27 -0.52
C ASN A 204 -11.59 20.65 0.22
N LEU A 205 -10.46 21.37 0.27
CA LEU A 205 -9.21 20.91 0.91
C LEU A 205 -9.33 20.82 2.44
N GLU A 206 -10.14 21.67 3.05
CA GLU A 206 -10.36 21.64 4.51
C GLU A 206 -11.10 20.37 4.90
N GLU A 207 -12.16 19.99 4.16
CA GLU A 207 -12.91 18.77 4.43
C GLU A 207 -12.07 17.51 4.15
N VAL A 208 -11.25 17.52 3.10
CA VAL A 208 -10.25 16.47 2.86
C VAL A 208 -9.35 16.28 4.09
N ARG A 209 -8.85 17.38 4.68
CA ARG A 209 -8.01 17.32 5.89
C ARG A 209 -8.76 16.78 7.10
N ASN A 210 -10.03 17.15 7.25
CA ASN A 210 -10.89 16.63 8.31
C ASN A 210 -11.07 15.12 8.19
N ILE A 211 -11.31 14.61 6.98
CA ILE A 211 -11.41 13.17 6.69
C ILE A 211 -10.10 12.45 7.02
N GLN A 212 -8.95 13.00 6.61
CA GLN A 212 -7.63 12.41 6.91
C GLN A 212 -7.38 12.34 8.43
N LYS A 213 -7.69 13.40 9.17
CA LYS A 213 -7.59 13.43 10.64
C LYS A 213 -8.52 12.41 11.30
N GLN A 214 -9.73 12.21 10.75
CA GLN A 214 -10.65 11.19 11.24
C GLN A 214 -10.09 9.78 10.99
N ILE A 215 -9.50 9.51 9.83
CA ILE A 215 -8.84 8.22 9.53
C ILE A 215 -7.70 7.94 10.54
N LEU A 216 -6.85 8.93 10.80
CA LEU A 216 -5.76 8.81 11.77
C LEU A 216 -6.29 8.56 13.19
N PHE A 217 -7.37 9.21 13.58
CA PHE A 217 -8.04 8.98 14.86
C PHE A 217 -8.59 7.54 14.96
N ASP A 218 -9.23 7.04 13.90
CA ASP A 218 -9.74 5.68 13.84
C ASP A 218 -8.62 4.63 13.95
N TYR A 219 -7.46 4.86 13.32
CA TYR A 219 -6.30 3.99 13.46
C TYR A 219 -5.80 3.93 14.92
N ARG A 220 -5.74 5.07 15.63
CA ARG A 220 -5.37 5.07 17.05
C ARG A 220 -6.37 4.32 17.94
N ARG A 221 -7.66 4.36 17.59
CA ARG A 221 -8.67 3.54 18.26
C ARG A 221 -8.46 2.05 18.01
N ASP A 222 -8.05 1.69 16.80
CA ASP A 222 -7.70 0.30 16.47
C ASP A 222 -6.46 -0.18 17.26
N PHE A 223 -5.46 0.68 17.48
CA PHE A 223 -4.34 0.36 18.38
C PHE A 223 -4.84 -0.04 19.77
N SER A 224 -5.71 0.77 20.33
CA SER A 224 -6.27 0.52 21.68
C SER A 224 -7.18 -0.70 21.75
N LYS A 225 -7.87 -1.04 20.65
CA LYS A 225 -8.85 -2.14 20.61
C LYS A 225 -8.21 -3.50 20.32
N HIS A 226 -7.19 -3.55 19.45
CA HIS A 226 -6.71 -4.79 18.87
C HIS A 226 -5.27 -5.14 19.25
N ALA A 227 -4.44 -4.17 19.65
CA ALA A 227 -3.08 -4.44 20.11
C ALA A 227 -3.04 -4.92 21.59
N PRO A 228 -1.99 -5.66 21.98
CA PRO A 228 -1.74 -5.92 23.38
C PRO A 228 -1.62 -4.62 24.19
N VAL A 229 -2.32 -4.50 25.32
CA VAL A 229 -2.44 -3.24 26.08
C VAL A 229 -1.07 -2.62 26.42
N GLN A 230 -0.08 -3.45 26.74
CA GLN A 230 1.28 -3.01 27.05
C GLN A 230 2.03 -2.44 25.84
N GLU A 231 1.63 -2.79 24.60
CA GLU A 231 2.29 -2.33 23.38
C GLU A 231 1.67 -1.05 22.80
N VAL A 232 0.45 -0.70 23.20
CA VAL A 232 -0.25 0.50 22.70
C VAL A 232 0.58 1.79 22.83
N PRO A 233 1.24 2.07 23.97
CA PRO A 233 2.10 3.26 24.09
C PRO A 233 3.29 3.23 23.11
N ARG A 234 3.92 2.05 22.92
CA ARG A 234 5.05 1.89 22.00
C ARG A 234 4.63 2.04 20.55
N ILE A 235 3.48 1.47 20.18
CA ILE A 235 2.88 1.62 18.84
C ILE A 235 2.67 3.12 18.54
N ASN A 236 2.06 3.86 19.48
CA ASN A 236 1.88 5.30 19.31
C ASN A 236 3.22 6.04 19.17
N MET A 237 4.23 5.71 19.99
CA MET A 237 5.56 6.35 19.90
C MET A 237 6.21 6.12 18.54
N VAL A 238 6.17 4.89 18.01
CA VAL A 238 6.69 4.57 16.67
C VAL A 238 5.91 5.35 15.63
N TRP A 239 4.58 5.24 15.63
CA TRP A 239 3.69 5.89 14.66
C TRP A 239 3.91 7.39 14.58
N ASP A 240 3.90 8.08 15.72
CA ASP A 240 4.05 9.54 15.79
C ASP A 240 5.44 10.03 15.38
N SER A 241 6.45 9.18 15.51
CA SER A 241 7.84 9.58 15.18
C SER A 241 8.14 9.56 13.68
N ILE A 242 7.39 8.81 12.87
CA ILE A 242 7.74 8.55 11.46
C ILE A 242 7.90 9.84 10.66
N PRO A 243 6.98 10.82 10.68
CA PRO A 243 7.15 12.04 9.89
C PRO A 243 8.43 12.81 10.26
N ALA A 244 8.70 12.95 11.56
CA ALA A 244 9.89 13.66 12.04
C ALA A 244 11.20 12.93 11.74
N GLN A 245 11.19 11.59 11.66
CA GLN A 245 12.37 10.82 11.28
C GLN A 245 12.63 10.88 9.77
N LEU A 246 11.58 10.84 8.94
CA LEU A 246 11.69 10.98 7.49
C LEU A 246 12.10 12.40 7.05
N ALA A 247 11.81 13.41 7.86
CA ALA A 247 12.21 14.80 7.60
C ALA A 247 13.72 15.05 7.77
N LYS A 248 14.45 14.13 8.43
CA LYS A 248 15.91 14.27 8.62
C LYS A 248 16.66 13.94 7.33
N GLU A 249 17.86 14.47 7.20
CA GLU A 249 18.75 14.18 6.08
C GLU A 249 19.05 12.67 5.98
N ASN A 250 19.36 12.03 7.12
CA ASN A 250 19.45 10.58 7.22
C ASN A 250 18.09 10.03 7.71
N LYS A 251 17.32 9.47 6.80
CA LYS A 251 15.97 8.93 7.02
C LYS A 251 15.95 7.56 7.69
N LYS A 252 17.10 7.03 8.10
CA LYS A 252 17.22 5.77 8.84
C LYS A 252 16.42 5.87 10.15
N PHE A 253 15.66 4.82 10.47
CA PHE A 253 14.91 4.78 11.73
C PHE A 253 15.84 4.68 12.94
N ILE A 254 15.70 5.60 13.88
CA ILE A 254 16.55 5.73 15.05
C ILE A 254 15.71 5.56 16.32
N PHE A 255 15.89 4.44 17.03
CA PHE A 255 15.17 4.14 18.26
C PHE A 255 15.41 5.19 19.37
N GLY A 256 16.62 5.74 19.45
CA GLY A 256 16.94 6.80 20.41
C GLY A 256 16.14 8.11 20.21
N ALA A 257 15.52 8.29 19.04
CA ALA A 257 14.62 9.42 18.79
C ALA A 257 13.23 9.23 19.44
N LEU A 258 12.84 8.00 19.76
CA LEU A 258 11.61 7.68 20.45
C LEU A 258 11.71 8.00 21.96
N LYS A 259 12.82 7.56 22.57
CA LYS A 259 13.10 7.72 23.98
C LYS A 259 14.61 7.62 24.19
N LYS A 260 15.18 8.43 25.08
CA LYS A 260 16.60 8.34 25.43
C LYS A 260 16.95 6.94 25.95
N GLY A 261 17.91 6.28 25.29
CA GLY A 261 18.35 4.93 25.65
C GLY A 261 17.45 3.80 25.12
N ALA A 262 16.47 4.09 24.24
CA ALA A 262 15.61 3.07 23.65
C ALA A 262 16.42 2.06 22.81
N ARG A 263 16.05 0.78 22.95
CA ARG A 263 16.65 -0.35 22.22
C ARG A 263 15.67 -0.92 21.21
N ALA A 264 16.18 -1.50 20.14
CA ALA A 264 15.37 -2.15 19.09
C ALA A 264 14.38 -3.17 19.69
N SER A 265 14.86 -4.05 20.57
CA SER A 265 14.05 -5.10 21.20
C SER A 265 12.82 -4.60 22.01
N GLU A 266 12.80 -3.32 22.38
CA GLU A 266 11.64 -2.73 23.08
C GLU A 266 10.50 -2.39 22.13
N PHE A 267 10.79 -2.20 20.82
CA PHE A 267 9.84 -1.68 19.84
C PHE A 267 9.56 -2.65 18.67
N GLU A 268 10.22 -3.81 18.63
CA GLU A 268 10.05 -4.80 17.56
C GLU A 268 8.58 -5.23 17.41
N ILE A 269 7.90 -5.54 18.54
CA ILE A 269 6.50 -5.94 18.52
C ILE A 269 5.61 -4.79 18.02
N ALA A 270 5.90 -3.56 18.42
CA ALA A 270 5.14 -2.38 18.02
C ALA A 270 5.29 -2.10 16.50
N ILE A 271 6.52 -2.22 15.97
CA ILE A 271 6.78 -2.06 14.53
C ILE A 271 6.10 -3.19 13.76
N GLN A 272 6.25 -4.44 14.20
CA GLN A 272 5.62 -5.60 13.56
C GLN A 272 4.09 -5.44 13.52
N TRP A 273 3.48 -4.97 14.61
CA TRP A 273 2.06 -4.71 14.67
C TRP A 273 1.59 -3.70 13.61
N LEU A 274 2.33 -2.60 13.44
CA LEU A 274 2.02 -1.59 12.43
C LEU A 274 2.20 -2.12 10.99
N LEU A 275 3.21 -2.97 10.76
CA LEU A 275 3.43 -3.67 9.48
C LEU A 275 2.29 -4.63 9.16
N ASP A 276 1.88 -5.44 10.12
CA ASP A 276 0.79 -6.42 9.98
C ASP A 276 -0.57 -5.75 9.77
N ALA A 277 -0.77 -4.57 10.38
CA ALA A 277 -1.93 -3.72 10.14
C ALA A 277 -1.90 -3.05 8.75
N GLY A 278 -0.77 -3.09 8.04
CA GLY A 278 -0.57 -2.45 6.75
C GLY A 278 -0.50 -0.92 6.81
N LEU A 279 -0.17 -0.37 7.99
CA LEU A 279 -0.17 1.08 8.23
C LEU A 279 1.19 1.73 7.93
N ILE A 280 2.24 0.91 7.89
CA ILE A 280 3.59 1.34 7.56
C ILE A 280 4.25 0.39 6.56
N TYR A 281 5.27 0.90 5.88
CA TYR A 281 6.21 0.12 5.08
C TYR A 281 7.59 0.20 5.69
N GLN A 282 8.29 -0.93 5.74
CA GLN A 282 9.69 -1.01 6.16
C GLN A 282 10.56 -1.29 4.94
N ILE A 283 11.54 -0.44 4.72
CA ILE A 283 12.50 -0.57 3.62
C ILE A 283 13.88 -0.78 4.24
N ASN A 284 14.42 -1.98 4.07
CA ASN A 284 15.69 -2.38 4.65
C ASN A 284 16.87 -1.92 3.78
N ARG A 285 18.03 -1.69 4.43
CA ARG A 285 19.28 -1.43 3.74
C ARG A 285 19.80 -2.72 3.10
N ILE A 286 20.46 -2.56 1.95
CA ILE A 286 21.32 -3.60 1.39
C ILE A 286 22.78 -3.15 1.46
N SER A 287 23.68 -4.10 1.72
CA SER A 287 25.12 -3.87 1.73
C SER A 287 25.76 -3.86 0.34
N THR A 288 25.16 -4.58 -0.62
CA THR A 288 25.66 -4.76 -1.98
C THR A 288 24.49 -4.86 -2.96
N PRO A 289 24.56 -4.18 -4.14
CA PRO A 289 23.48 -4.20 -5.14
C PRO A 289 23.59 -5.40 -6.10
N SER A 290 23.77 -6.60 -5.55
CA SER A 290 23.92 -7.84 -6.34
C SER A 290 22.69 -8.74 -6.15
N ILE A 291 22.34 -9.50 -7.20
CA ILE A 291 21.19 -10.40 -7.23
C ILE A 291 21.53 -11.73 -6.56
N PRO A 292 20.65 -12.27 -5.74
CA PRO A 292 19.39 -11.69 -5.23
C PRO A 292 19.63 -10.65 -4.14
N LEU A 293 19.00 -9.46 -4.24
CA LEU A 293 19.18 -8.38 -3.25
C LEU A 293 18.89 -8.83 -1.82
N LYS A 294 17.97 -9.78 -1.64
CA LYS A 294 17.60 -10.36 -0.35
C LYS A 294 18.78 -10.94 0.44
N PHE A 295 19.81 -11.45 -0.22
CA PHE A 295 21.00 -12.00 0.46
C PHE A 295 21.88 -10.93 1.10
N TYR A 296 21.75 -9.69 0.65
CA TYR A 296 22.53 -8.55 1.12
C TYR A 296 21.73 -7.62 2.04
N GLU A 297 20.53 -8.04 2.43
CA GLU A 297 19.65 -7.28 3.31
C GLU A 297 20.17 -7.21 4.74
N GLU A 298 20.17 -6.02 5.30
CA GLU A 298 20.51 -5.75 6.69
C GLU A 298 19.26 -5.42 7.50
N MET A 299 18.72 -6.41 8.19
CA MET A 299 17.43 -6.32 8.89
C MET A 299 17.42 -5.30 10.04
N SER A 300 18.59 -4.97 10.61
CA SER A 300 18.71 -4.01 11.71
C SER A 300 18.76 -2.54 11.28
N VAL A 301 18.82 -2.29 9.95
CA VAL A 301 18.99 -0.95 9.39
C VAL A 301 17.92 -0.69 8.35
N PHE A 302 16.94 0.13 8.67
CA PHE A 302 15.77 0.35 7.84
C PHE A 302 15.21 1.76 7.94
N LYS A 303 14.37 2.12 6.97
CA LYS A 303 13.49 3.29 6.97
C LYS A 303 12.05 2.84 7.20
N LEU A 304 11.25 3.64 7.91
CA LEU A 304 9.81 3.42 8.05
C LEU A 304 9.04 4.53 7.34
N PHE A 305 8.05 4.14 6.55
CA PHE A 305 7.17 5.03 5.82
C PHE A 305 5.71 4.77 6.22
N VAL A 306 4.89 5.81 6.31
CA VAL A 306 3.44 5.65 6.47
C VAL A 306 2.82 5.15 5.16
N LEU A 307 1.64 4.53 5.24
CA LEU A 307 1.00 3.92 4.08
C LEU A 307 0.54 4.91 3.00
N ASP A 308 0.38 6.20 3.33
CA ASP A 308 -0.24 7.19 2.44
C ASP A 308 0.33 8.60 2.64
N ILE A 309 0.53 9.31 1.53
CA ILE A 309 1.16 10.64 1.52
C ILE A 309 0.24 11.73 2.12
N GLY A 310 -1.08 11.65 1.88
CA GLY A 310 -2.05 12.58 2.44
C GLY A 310 -2.16 12.43 3.95
N LEU A 311 -2.11 11.18 4.46
CA LEU A 311 -2.07 10.92 5.90
C LEU A 311 -0.77 11.41 6.52
N MET A 312 0.39 11.28 5.85
CA MET A 312 1.64 11.88 6.31
C MET A 312 1.52 13.40 6.43
N GLY A 313 0.86 14.04 5.46
CA GLY A 313 0.56 15.47 5.49
C GLY A 313 -0.31 15.86 6.69
N ALA A 314 -1.34 15.05 6.99
CA ALA A 314 -2.21 15.26 8.14
C ALA A 314 -1.50 15.03 9.48
N MET A 315 -0.61 14.03 9.57
CA MET A 315 0.22 13.78 10.76
C MET A 315 1.21 14.92 11.06
N SER A 316 1.65 15.62 10.01
CA SER A 316 2.61 16.73 10.10
C SER A 316 1.93 18.10 10.19
N ASP A 317 0.58 18.15 10.24
CA ASP A 317 -0.21 19.40 10.13
C ASP A 317 0.21 20.29 8.95
N ALA A 318 0.64 19.68 7.84
CA ALA A 318 1.10 20.40 6.66
C ALA A 318 -0.04 21.22 6.04
N PRO A 319 0.08 22.56 5.93
CA PRO A 319 -0.99 23.40 5.40
C PRO A 319 -1.12 23.24 3.87
N ALA A 320 -2.34 23.43 3.34
CA ALA A 320 -2.65 23.24 1.93
C ALA A 320 -1.80 24.15 1.02
N GLU A 321 -1.65 25.42 1.41
CA GLU A 321 -0.88 26.39 0.67
C GLU A 321 0.58 25.94 0.49
N SER A 322 1.17 25.34 1.51
CA SER A 322 2.56 24.87 1.48
C SER A 322 2.75 23.66 0.55
N VAL A 323 1.73 22.81 0.41
CA VAL A 323 1.81 21.59 -0.41
C VAL A 323 1.45 21.87 -1.88
N ILE A 324 0.38 22.67 -2.11
CA ILE A 324 -0.20 22.87 -3.44
C ILE A 324 0.43 24.07 -4.16
N VAL A 325 0.70 25.18 -3.46
CA VAL A 325 1.03 26.47 -4.07
C VAL A 325 2.52 26.82 -3.99
N ALA A 326 3.26 26.34 -2.98
CA ALA A 326 4.53 26.93 -2.66
C ALA A 326 5.75 26.29 -3.31
N ASP A 327 6.52 27.12 -4.01
CA ASP A 327 7.87 26.78 -4.45
C ASP A 327 8.93 26.91 -3.32
N THR A 328 8.63 27.52 -2.19
CA THR A 328 9.64 27.92 -1.20
C THR A 328 9.44 27.44 0.23
N LEU A 329 8.21 27.31 0.74
CA LEU A 329 7.93 27.03 2.17
C LEU A 329 8.12 25.57 2.58
N PHE A 330 8.11 24.62 1.64
CA PHE A 330 8.08 23.18 1.91
C PHE A 330 9.42 22.46 1.66
N LYS A 331 10.52 23.22 1.51
CA LYS A 331 11.83 22.66 1.07
C LYS A 331 12.35 21.53 1.96
N GLU A 332 12.26 21.67 3.28
CA GLU A 332 12.82 20.69 4.22
C GLU A 332 12.08 19.34 4.21
N TYR A 333 10.75 19.37 4.00
CA TYR A 333 9.92 18.14 4.01
C TYR A 333 9.66 17.59 2.62
N LYS A 334 9.92 18.36 1.57
CA LYS A 334 9.64 18.00 0.17
C LYS A 334 10.30 16.68 -0.23
N GLY A 335 11.53 16.44 0.23
CA GLY A 335 12.25 15.19 -0.01
C GLY A 335 11.58 13.96 0.60
N ALA A 336 11.07 14.06 1.83
CA ALA A 336 10.38 12.96 2.50
C ALA A 336 9.05 12.60 1.84
N PHE A 337 8.27 13.62 1.44
CA PHE A 337 7.01 13.43 0.71
C PHE A 337 7.25 12.81 -0.67
N THR A 338 8.26 13.28 -1.39
CA THR A 338 8.56 12.76 -2.73
C THR A 338 9.04 11.31 -2.68
N GLU A 339 9.87 10.95 -1.69
CA GLU A 339 10.33 9.56 -1.51
C GLU A 339 9.15 8.64 -1.13
N LEU A 340 8.27 9.10 -0.21
CA LEU A 340 7.05 8.36 0.13
C LEU A 340 6.13 8.20 -1.08
N PHE A 341 5.94 9.26 -1.88
CA PHE A 341 5.14 9.19 -3.10
C PHE A 341 5.68 8.11 -4.05
N VAL A 342 6.97 8.15 -4.38
CA VAL A 342 7.57 7.16 -5.29
C VAL A 342 7.43 5.75 -4.71
N LEU A 343 7.71 5.57 -3.41
CA LEU A 343 7.56 4.27 -2.75
C LEU A 343 6.13 3.75 -2.84
N THR A 344 5.11 4.59 -2.58
CA THR A 344 3.70 4.16 -2.61
C THR A 344 3.22 3.78 -4.01
N GLN A 345 3.81 4.34 -5.07
CA GLN A 345 3.53 3.89 -6.43
C GLN A 345 4.21 2.54 -6.71
N LEU A 346 5.49 2.37 -6.36
CA LEU A 346 6.27 1.17 -6.67
C LEU A 346 5.83 -0.07 -5.88
N ILE A 347 5.39 0.10 -4.63
CA ILE A 347 5.03 -1.03 -3.75
C ILE A 347 3.81 -1.80 -4.25
N THR A 348 2.98 -1.20 -5.11
CA THR A 348 1.82 -1.85 -5.73
C THR A 348 2.19 -2.90 -6.78
N GLU A 349 3.46 -2.89 -7.23
CA GLU A 349 4.01 -3.82 -8.22
C GLU A 349 4.53 -5.12 -7.61
N ASP A 350 4.45 -5.27 -6.27
CA ASP A 350 4.91 -6.45 -5.51
C ASP A 350 6.39 -6.81 -5.76
N LEU A 351 7.24 -5.79 -6.06
CA LEU A 351 8.67 -5.97 -6.29
C LEU A 351 9.47 -5.87 -4.98
N PRO A 352 10.61 -6.57 -4.86
CA PRO A 352 11.55 -6.37 -3.77
C PRO A 352 12.16 -4.95 -3.83
N ILE A 353 11.94 -4.17 -2.78
CA ILE A 353 12.39 -2.77 -2.66
C ILE A 353 13.28 -2.64 -1.42
N TYR A 354 14.45 -2.06 -1.62
CA TYR A 354 15.45 -1.79 -0.60
C TYR A 354 15.99 -0.37 -0.75
N TYR A 355 16.88 0.05 0.11
CA TYR A 355 17.71 1.22 -0.11
C TYR A 355 19.20 0.85 0.10
N TYR A 356 20.10 1.69 -0.41
CA TYR A 356 21.54 1.50 -0.21
C TYR A 356 22.13 2.71 0.47
N SER A 357 23.03 2.47 1.43
CA SER A 357 23.93 3.51 1.92
C SER A 357 25.30 2.90 2.19
N SER A 358 26.38 3.64 1.79
CA SER A 358 27.74 3.25 2.12
C SER A 358 27.98 3.29 3.64
N ASN A 359 28.93 2.52 4.14
CA ASN A 359 29.23 2.44 5.57
C ASN A 359 29.63 3.80 6.18
N ASP A 360 30.25 4.67 5.39
CA ASP A 360 30.61 6.04 5.76
C ASP A 360 29.47 7.06 5.52
N SER A 361 28.29 6.60 5.08
CA SER A 361 27.09 7.40 4.76
C SER A 361 27.32 8.51 3.72
N ARG A 362 28.42 8.43 2.91
CA ARG A 362 28.72 9.42 1.87
C ARG A 362 27.94 9.21 0.58
N VAL A 363 27.52 7.98 0.33
CA VAL A 363 26.72 7.60 -0.84
C VAL A 363 25.45 6.93 -0.34
N GLU A 364 24.32 7.50 -0.69
CA GLU A 364 22.99 6.93 -0.42
C GLU A 364 22.22 6.88 -1.72
N ILE A 365 21.50 5.76 -1.96
CA ILE A 365 20.52 5.56 -3.03
C ILE A 365 19.18 5.35 -2.35
N ASP A 366 18.22 6.22 -2.66
CA ASP A 366 16.95 6.30 -1.96
C ASP A 366 16.17 5.00 -2.00
N LEU A 367 16.08 4.36 -3.20
CA LEU A 367 15.50 3.04 -3.39
C LEU A 367 16.37 2.18 -4.31
N VAL A 368 16.40 0.88 -4.10
CA VAL A 368 16.98 -0.13 -4.98
C VAL A 368 15.97 -1.22 -5.21
N VAL A 369 15.54 -1.40 -6.45
CA VAL A 369 14.47 -2.33 -6.82
C VAL A 369 15.07 -3.51 -7.59
N GLN A 370 14.60 -4.72 -7.30
CA GLN A 370 14.90 -5.90 -8.10
C GLN A 370 13.71 -6.28 -8.97
N LYS A 371 13.90 -6.30 -10.30
CA LYS A 371 12.92 -6.82 -11.27
C LYS A 371 13.54 -7.97 -12.07
N GLY A 372 13.17 -9.18 -11.72
CA GLY A 372 13.78 -10.37 -12.30
C GLY A 372 15.31 -10.39 -12.09
N ALA A 373 16.06 -10.38 -13.18
CA ALA A 373 17.52 -10.34 -13.19
C ALA A 373 18.09 -8.91 -13.28
N THR A 374 17.30 -7.87 -13.04
CA THR A 374 17.75 -6.48 -13.14
C THR A 374 17.67 -5.80 -11.79
N VAL A 375 18.74 -5.08 -11.43
CA VAL A 375 18.79 -4.17 -10.26
C VAL A 375 18.67 -2.75 -10.76
N ILE A 376 17.73 -1.99 -10.21
CA ILE A 376 17.43 -0.61 -10.59
C ILE A 376 17.69 0.30 -9.38
N PRO A 377 18.85 0.98 -9.33
CA PRO A 377 19.10 1.99 -8.30
C PRO A 377 18.37 3.28 -8.66
N ILE A 378 17.58 3.80 -7.70
CA ILE A 378 16.70 4.94 -7.89
C ILE A 378 17.12 6.08 -6.96
N GLU A 379 17.48 7.22 -7.53
CA GLU A 379 17.68 8.48 -6.81
C GLU A 379 16.44 9.38 -7.01
N ILE A 380 15.88 9.88 -5.92
CA ILE A 380 14.64 10.66 -5.93
C ILE A 380 14.96 12.11 -5.60
N LYS A 381 14.54 13.03 -6.47
CA LYS A 381 14.77 14.47 -6.30
C LYS A 381 13.47 15.26 -6.41
N ALA A 382 13.19 16.05 -5.40
CA ALA A 382 12.00 16.89 -5.34
C ALA A 382 12.12 18.20 -6.13
N GLU A 383 13.31 18.57 -6.57
CA GLU A 383 13.61 19.85 -7.23
C GLU A 383 14.02 19.67 -8.70
N GLU A 384 13.98 20.80 -9.47
CA GLU A 384 14.41 20.81 -10.87
C GLU A 384 15.94 20.84 -11.00
N ASN A 385 16.65 21.47 -10.07
CA ASN A 385 18.11 21.66 -10.14
C ASN A 385 18.84 20.56 -9.38
N VAL A 386 19.16 19.44 -10.07
CA VAL A 386 19.54 18.21 -9.39
C VAL A 386 20.88 17.65 -9.88
N HIS A 387 21.88 17.76 -9.02
CA HIS A 387 23.12 17.02 -9.18
C HIS A 387 22.94 15.60 -8.57
N ALA A 388 22.92 14.57 -9.40
CA ALA A 388 22.87 13.17 -8.98
C ALA A 388 24.26 12.65 -8.57
N LYS A 389 24.91 13.28 -7.57
CA LYS A 389 26.29 12.93 -7.16
C LYS A 389 26.36 11.52 -6.57
N SER A 390 25.40 11.16 -5.70
CA SER A 390 25.37 9.83 -5.08
C SER A 390 25.15 8.75 -6.13
N LEU A 391 24.16 8.93 -7.01
CA LEU A 391 23.87 7.98 -8.10
C LEU A 391 25.07 7.83 -9.04
N ARG A 392 25.71 8.94 -9.45
CA ARG A 392 26.90 8.90 -10.32
C ARG A 392 28.06 8.16 -9.66
N THR A 393 28.31 8.41 -8.37
CA THR A 393 29.36 7.72 -7.62
C THR A 393 29.03 6.23 -7.47
N PHE A 394 27.77 5.90 -7.26
CA PHE A 394 27.30 4.52 -7.15
C PHE A 394 27.46 3.77 -8.47
N ILE A 395 26.94 4.32 -9.59
CA ILE A 395 27.07 3.72 -10.92
C ILE A 395 28.54 3.61 -11.35
N GLY A 396 29.40 4.59 -10.99
CA GLY A 396 30.85 4.49 -11.25
C GLY A 396 31.53 3.30 -10.56
N LYS A 397 30.97 2.78 -9.45
CA LYS A 397 31.40 1.56 -8.77
C LYS A 397 30.71 0.29 -9.30
N HIS A 398 29.58 0.45 -9.96
CA HIS A 398 28.71 -0.61 -10.48
C HIS A 398 28.36 -0.32 -11.95
N PRO A 399 29.35 -0.32 -12.87
CA PRO A 399 29.14 0.11 -14.26
C PRO A 399 28.23 -0.83 -15.06
N GLU A 400 27.93 -2.01 -14.53
CA GLU A 400 26.93 -2.95 -15.08
C GLU A 400 25.49 -2.50 -14.86
N LEU A 401 25.25 -1.52 -13.97
CA LEU A 401 23.94 -1.00 -13.66
C LEU A 401 23.68 0.33 -14.37
N LYS A 402 22.43 0.57 -14.74
CA LYS A 402 21.94 1.88 -15.19
C LYS A 402 21.15 2.54 -14.09
N GLY A 403 21.49 3.78 -13.74
CA GLY A 403 20.79 4.53 -12.71
C GLY A 403 19.45 5.05 -13.20
N LEU A 404 18.48 5.17 -12.29
CA LEU A 404 17.23 5.86 -12.53
C LEU A 404 17.14 7.06 -11.58
N ARG A 405 16.95 8.24 -12.14
CA ARG A 405 16.58 9.42 -11.36
C ARG A 405 15.11 9.73 -11.59
N ILE A 406 14.38 9.92 -10.51
CA ILE A 406 12.98 10.36 -10.53
C ILE A 406 12.95 11.79 -10.00
N SER A 407 12.51 12.74 -10.82
CA SER A 407 12.55 14.17 -10.47
C SER A 407 11.45 14.97 -11.16
N MET A 408 11.36 16.27 -10.89
CA MET A 408 10.46 17.18 -11.62
C MET A 408 10.95 17.54 -13.03
N MET A 409 12.19 17.13 -13.39
CA MET A 409 12.75 17.38 -14.73
C MET A 409 12.05 16.54 -15.80
N PRO A 410 11.98 17.01 -17.05
CA PRO A 410 11.54 16.23 -18.20
C PRO A 410 12.32 14.92 -18.37
N TYR A 411 11.76 14.01 -19.14
CA TYR A 411 12.44 12.75 -19.46
C TYR A 411 13.77 12.99 -20.17
N GLN A 412 14.80 12.26 -19.72
CA GLN A 412 16.13 12.25 -20.33
C GLN A 412 16.72 10.85 -20.24
N ASP A 413 17.22 10.35 -21.36
CA ASP A 413 17.99 9.11 -21.41
C ASP A 413 19.47 9.40 -21.66
N GLN A 414 20.33 9.00 -20.72
CA GLN A 414 21.78 9.12 -20.80
C GLN A 414 22.39 7.72 -20.69
N GLU A 415 23.63 7.55 -21.13
CA GLU A 415 24.31 6.25 -21.12
C GLU A 415 24.28 5.57 -19.74
N TRP A 416 24.53 6.31 -18.67
CA TRP A 416 24.67 5.79 -17.31
C TRP A 416 23.40 5.96 -16.45
N MET A 417 22.46 6.79 -16.88
CA MET A 417 21.27 7.17 -16.11
C MET A 417 20.10 7.54 -16.99
N GLU A 418 18.91 7.18 -16.57
CA GLU A 418 17.65 7.69 -17.09
C GLU A 418 17.03 8.66 -16.08
N ASN A 419 16.46 9.79 -16.53
CA ASN A 419 15.61 10.64 -15.71
C ASN A 419 14.16 10.47 -16.13
N ARG A 420 13.29 10.19 -15.15
CA ARG A 420 11.84 10.16 -15.37
C ARG A 420 11.13 11.22 -14.55
N PRO A 421 10.12 11.88 -15.12
CA PRO A 421 9.27 12.80 -14.39
C PRO A 421 8.54 12.10 -13.25
N LEU A 422 8.41 12.75 -12.09
CA LEU A 422 7.70 12.25 -10.92
C LEU A 422 6.26 11.81 -11.25
N TYR A 423 5.56 12.58 -12.07
CA TYR A 423 4.19 12.27 -12.47
C TYR A 423 4.04 11.05 -13.39
N ALA A 424 5.16 10.49 -13.86
CA ALA A 424 5.20 9.31 -14.71
C ALA A 424 5.80 8.07 -14.03
N VAL A 425 5.76 7.99 -12.71
CA VAL A 425 6.33 6.88 -11.91
C VAL A 425 5.48 5.61 -11.97
N GLY A 426 4.17 5.71 -12.18
CA GLY A 426 3.27 4.55 -12.24
C GLY A 426 3.49 3.66 -13.48
N ASN A 427 3.14 2.35 -13.35
CA ASN A 427 3.03 1.38 -14.47
C ASN A 427 4.26 1.13 -15.35
N TRP A 428 5.50 1.23 -14.85
CA TRP A 428 6.67 1.08 -15.71
C TRP A 428 7.80 0.22 -15.14
N VAL A 429 7.68 -0.26 -13.93
CA VAL A 429 8.67 -1.20 -13.37
C VAL A 429 8.38 -2.63 -13.79
#